data_4475d6c9f0d5931a428c52d6adc0e5c1
#
_entry.id   4475d6c9f0d5931a428c52d6adc0e5c1
#
_cell.length_a   1.000
_cell.length_b   1.000
_cell.length_c   1.000
_cell.angle_alpha   90.00
_cell.angle_beta   90.00
_cell.angle_gamma   90.00
#
_symmetry.space_group_name_H-M   'P 1'
#
loop_
_entity.id
_entity.type
_entity.pdbx_description
1 polymer ?
#
loop_
_entity_poly.entity_id
_entity_poly.type
_entity_poly.pdbx_seq_one_letter_code
_entity_poly.pdbx_strand_id
1 'polypeptide(L)' 'MVQYFFDIIADGHLAPDEEGTILPNIDAARRKASNSLANHARNMGYVDGFRGFPRFAISVRTSDGPVYETVLQLDLETRH' A
#
# COMPACT_ATOMS: atom_id res chain seq x y z
N MET A 1 -9.83 7.81 18.80
CA MET A 1 -8.74 6.95 18.29
C MET A 1 -9.32 5.68 17.73
N VAL A 2 -8.82 5.30 16.61
CA VAL A 2 -9.33 4.13 15.89
C VAL A 2 -8.15 3.28 15.49
N GLN A 3 -8.33 1.97 15.57
CA GLN A 3 -7.30 1.05 15.13
C GLN A 3 -7.51 0.73 13.66
N TYR A 4 -6.50 1.02 12.87
CA TYR A 4 -6.53 0.78 11.43
C TYR A 4 -5.54 -0.31 11.09
N PHE A 5 -5.91 -1.13 10.13
CA PHE A 5 -5.05 -2.20 9.64
C PHE A 5 -4.69 -1.90 8.21
N PHE A 6 -3.41 -2.05 7.90
CA PHE A 6 -2.88 -1.68 6.60
C PHE A 6 -2.39 -2.94 5.90
N ASP A 7 -3.29 -3.54 5.15
CA ASP A 7 -2.97 -4.78 4.43
C ASP A 7 -2.24 -4.42 3.14
N ILE A 8 -1.18 -5.13 2.87
CA ILE A 8 -0.37 -4.84 1.69
C ILE A 8 -0.65 -5.90 0.64
N ILE A 9 -0.91 -5.46 -0.56
CA ILE A 9 -1.13 -6.34 -1.69
C ILE A 9 -0.07 -6.02 -2.74
N ALA A 10 0.74 -7.02 -3.06
CA ALA A 10 1.82 -6.84 -4.02
C ALA A 10 1.76 -7.99 -4.99
N ASP A 11 1.54 -7.67 -6.25
CA ASP A 11 1.49 -8.68 -7.31
C ASP A 11 0.50 -9.79 -6.99
N GLY A 12 -0.64 -9.40 -6.44
CA GLY A 12 -1.66 -10.36 -6.12
C GLY A 12 -1.47 -11.12 -4.83
N HIS A 13 -0.38 -10.84 -4.13
CA HIS A 13 -0.13 -11.48 -2.84
C HIS A 13 -0.53 -10.55 -1.72
N LEU A 14 -1.33 -11.06 -0.83
CA LEU A 14 -1.84 -10.29 0.29
C LEU A 14 -1.02 -10.56 1.53
N ALA A 15 -0.53 -9.50 2.15
CA ALA A 15 0.13 -9.57 3.44
C ALA A 15 -0.73 -8.80 4.44
N PRO A 16 -1.56 -9.49 5.19
CA PRO A 16 -2.46 -8.79 6.11
C PRO A 16 -1.70 -8.23 7.30
N ASP A 17 -2.17 -7.07 7.75
CA ASP A 17 -1.64 -6.44 8.96
C ASP A 17 -2.38 -7.03 10.15
N GLU A 18 -1.65 -7.68 11.04
CA GLU A 18 -2.26 -8.35 12.17
C GLU A 18 -2.23 -7.52 13.44
N GLU A 19 -1.45 -6.44 13.44
CA GLU A 19 -1.31 -5.64 14.65
C GLU A 19 -2.09 -4.34 14.60
N GLY A 20 -2.10 -3.72 13.44
CA GLY A 20 -2.80 -2.47 13.28
C GLY A 20 -2.05 -1.30 13.89
N THR A 21 -2.59 -0.13 13.67
CA THR A 21 -2.03 1.10 14.19
C THR A 21 -3.18 1.97 14.66
N ILE A 22 -3.03 2.57 15.82
CA ILE A 22 -4.08 3.43 16.36
C ILE A 22 -3.80 4.85 15.91
N LEU A 23 -4.77 5.44 15.22
CA LEU A 23 -4.64 6.77 14.67
C LEU A 23 -5.89 7.58 14.99
N PRO A 24 -5.76 8.90 14.98
CA PRO A 24 -6.89 9.74 15.39
C PRO A 24 -8.06 9.73 14.42
N ASN A 25 -7.79 9.59 13.11
CA ASN A 25 -8.89 9.68 12.15
C ASN A 25 -8.45 9.08 10.83
N ILE A 26 -9.40 9.07 9.89
CA ILE A 26 -9.14 8.46 8.59
C ILE A 26 -8.10 9.24 7.79
N ASP A 27 -8.02 10.56 7.98
CA ASP A 27 -7.02 11.33 7.25
C ASP A 27 -5.61 10.91 7.63
N ALA A 28 -5.37 10.65 8.92
CA ALA A 28 -4.08 10.16 9.36
C ALA A 28 -3.80 8.80 8.75
N ALA A 29 -4.82 7.95 8.66
CA ALA A 29 -4.66 6.62 8.06
C ALA A 29 -4.33 6.74 6.58
N ARG A 30 -4.96 7.66 5.88
CA ARG A 30 -4.69 7.84 4.47
C ARG A 30 -3.26 8.30 4.23
N ARG A 31 -2.77 9.23 5.05
CA ARG A 31 -1.39 9.69 4.93
C ARG A 31 -0.41 8.56 5.21
N LYS A 32 -0.69 7.76 6.22
CA LYS A 32 0.17 6.63 6.53
C LYS A 32 0.19 5.64 5.38
N ALA A 33 -0.96 5.36 4.80
CA ALA A 33 -1.03 4.43 3.68
C ALA A 33 -0.24 4.94 2.49
N SER A 34 -0.37 6.21 2.17
CA SER A 34 0.35 6.78 1.03
C SER A 34 1.86 6.76 1.26
N ASN A 35 2.28 7.09 2.47
CA ASN A 35 3.71 7.07 2.78
C ASN A 35 4.26 5.65 2.76
N SER A 36 3.50 4.70 3.27
CA SER A 36 3.93 3.31 3.27
C SER A 36 4.04 2.78 1.85
N LEU A 37 3.09 3.16 1.01
CA LEU A 37 3.10 2.73 -0.38
C LEU A 37 4.34 3.27 -1.09
N ALA A 38 4.66 4.54 -0.88
CA ALA A 38 5.82 5.15 -1.51
C ALA A 38 7.11 4.50 -1.01
N ASN A 39 7.19 4.22 0.29
CA ASN A 39 8.37 3.57 0.84
C ASN A 39 8.52 2.17 0.29
N HIS A 40 7.44 1.45 0.19
CA HIS A 40 7.48 0.09 -0.29
C HIS A 40 7.94 0.06 -1.74
N ALA A 41 7.41 0.95 -2.56
CA ALA A 41 7.80 1.02 -3.96
C ALA A 41 9.27 1.37 -4.09
N ARG A 42 9.76 2.28 -3.25
CA ARG A 42 11.14 2.68 -3.30
C ARG A 42 12.06 1.55 -2.92
N ASN A 43 11.67 0.76 -1.92
CA ASN A 43 12.49 -0.36 -1.45
C ASN A 43 12.51 -1.51 -2.43
N MET A 44 11.37 -1.79 -3.04
CA MET A 44 11.31 -2.84 -4.06
C MET A 44 12.12 -2.46 -5.25
N GLY A 45 12.19 -1.18 -5.38
CA GLY A 45 13.18 -0.71 -6.21
C GLY A 45 12.91 -0.71 -7.65
N TYR A 46 13.66 0.01 -8.19
CA TYR A 46 13.83 0.07 -9.57
C TYR A 46 14.95 -0.84 -9.85
N VAL A 47 14.71 -2.09 -9.49
CA VAL A 47 15.73 -3.08 -9.59
C VAL A 47 16.00 -3.36 -11.04
N ASP A 48 17.25 -3.51 -11.36
CA ASP A 48 17.62 -3.86 -12.70
C ASP A 48 16.99 -5.19 -13.07
N GLY A 49 16.56 -5.29 -14.30
CA GLY A 49 15.97 -6.51 -14.77
C GLY A 49 14.52 -6.68 -14.38
N PHE A 50 13.97 -5.67 -13.77
CA PHE A 50 12.57 -5.73 -13.42
C PHE A 50 11.72 -5.89 -14.68
N ARG A 51 10.74 -6.75 -14.59
CA ARG A 51 9.87 -7.02 -15.71
C ARG A 51 8.44 -6.87 -15.27
N GLY A 52 7.64 -6.31 -16.16
CA GLY A 52 6.23 -6.18 -15.91
C GLY A 52 5.91 -4.90 -15.20
N PHE A 53 4.75 -4.88 -14.59
CA PHE A 53 4.23 -3.67 -14.00
C PHE A 53 3.90 -3.95 -12.56
N PRO A 54 4.82 -3.67 -11.64
CA PRO A 54 4.54 -3.94 -10.25
C PRO A 54 3.32 -3.14 -9.84
N ARG A 55 2.46 -3.81 -9.15
CA ARG A 55 1.26 -3.18 -8.65
C ARG A 55 1.24 -3.38 -7.16
N PHE A 56 1.23 -2.29 -6.44
CA PHE A 56 1.18 -2.31 -4.99
C PHE A 56 -0.09 -1.63 -4.55
N ALA A 57 -0.71 -2.18 -3.56
CA ALA A 57 -1.89 -1.56 -2.99
C ALA A 57 -1.81 -1.71 -1.49
N ILE A 58 -2.35 -0.70 -0.80
CA ILE A 58 -2.53 -0.80 0.64
C ILE A 58 -4.00 -0.61 0.89
N SER A 59 -4.60 -1.61 1.48
CA SER A 59 -6.00 -1.59 1.83
C SER A 59 -6.11 -1.32 3.31
N VAL A 60 -6.77 -0.24 3.66
CA VAL A 60 -6.93 0.16 5.05
C VAL A 60 -8.31 -0.28 5.52
N ARG A 61 -8.33 -0.99 6.63
CA ARG A 61 -9.58 -1.46 7.20
C ARG A 61 -9.60 -1.20 8.69
N THR A 62 -10.78 -1.19 9.23
CA THR A 62 -10.99 -1.21 10.67
C THR A 62 -11.66 -2.53 11.01
N SER A 63 -12.01 -2.71 12.28
CA SER A 63 -12.75 -3.90 12.66
C SER A 63 -14.11 -3.98 11.97
N ASP A 64 -14.59 -2.85 11.45
CA ASP A 64 -15.89 -2.82 10.77
C ASP A 64 -15.77 -3.07 9.27
N GLY A 65 -14.55 -3.18 8.75
CA GLY A 65 -14.38 -3.46 7.34
C GLY A 65 -13.49 -2.46 6.65
N PRO A 66 -13.35 -2.59 5.34
CA PRO A 66 -12.47 -1.71 4.59
C PRO A 66 -12.98 -0.29 4.54
N VAL A 67 -12.07 0.67 4.63
CA VAL A 67 -12.42 2.09 4.62
C VAL A 67 -11.67 2.88 3.56
N TYR A 68 -10.55 2.37 3.05
CA TYR A 68 -9.75 3.13 2.11
C TYR A 68 -8.77 2.21 1.41
N GLU A 69 -8.48 2.51 0.18
CA GLU A 69 -7.46 1.75 -0.55
C GLU A 69 -6.69 2.70 -1.43
N THR A 70 -5.37 2.53 -1.45
CA THR A 70 -4.54 3.30 -2.34
C THR A 70 -3.72 2.34 -3.17
N VAL A 71 -3.53 2.66 -4.43
CA VAL A 71 -2.88 1.78 -5.37
C VAL A 71 -1.80 2.54 -6.09
N LEU A 72 -0.65 1.92 -6.22
CA LEU A 72 0.43 2.42 -7.04
C LEU A 72 0.72 1.39 -8.10
N GLN A 73 0.66 1.81 -9.34
CA GLN A 73 1.02 0.94 -10.44
C GLN A 73 2.10 1.64 -11.23
N LEU A 74 3.26 1.02 -11.28
CA LEU A 74 4.36 1.58 -12.03
C LEU A 74 4.26 1.09 -13.45
N ASP A 75 4.06 2.03 -14.33
CA ASP A 75 3.97 1.74 -15.74
C ASP A 75 5.31 2.08 -16.35
N LEU A 76 6.11 1.08 -16.56
CA LEU A 76 7.43 1.27 -17.12
C LEU A 76 7.40 1.25 -18.62
N GLU A 77 6.36 1.77 -19.15
CA GLU A 77 6.24 1.82 -20.57
C GLU A 77 7.40 2.54 -21.18
N THR A 78 8.06 1.88 -22.07
CA THR A 78 9.20 2.46 -22.75
C THR A 78 8.71 3.17 -23.98
N ARG A 79 9.04 4.42 -24.06
CA ARG A 79 8.66 5.22 -25.22
C ARG A 79 9.87 5.51 -26.03
N HIS A 80 9.70 5.47 -27.28
CA HIS A 80 10.80 5.76 -28.17
C HIS A 80 10.33 6.19 -29.51
#